data_c861be3e01457bdad4757a1ab35fb78f
#
_entry.id   c861be3e01457bdad4757a1ab35fb78f
#
_cell.length_a   1.000
_cell.length_b   1.000
_cell.length_c   1.000
_cell.angle_alpha   90.00
_cell.angle_beta   90.00
_cell.angle_gamma   90.00
#
_symmetry.space_group_name_H-M   'P 1'
#
loop_
_entity.id
_entity.type
_entity.pdbx_description
1 polymer ?
#
loop_
_entity_poly.entity_id
_entity_poly.type
_entity_poly.pdbx_seq_one_letter_code
_entity_poly.pdbx_strand_id
1 'polypeptide(L)'
;MANVQVWTGAEIKALRTAMRLSIREFAAHLGVSERMISKWEAKGSDITPLPVNQAILDTALRMSDPDTKARFKGLTGGAEISGAETIEPIGSSQVRHPMTGSPMVKVDGSIYQAGPSNTPLWVPSYYIDIYLVSNADYAQFVAATGHEPPQHWENGTFPKELANHPVVWVTWKDAAAYAKWAGKTLPTAQQWEKAARGTRGATYPWGDQPTPAKCNVRENGVGATTVVDCYQSGTSPYGVYDMCGNVWEWLDTQSTPGRRELKGGAWTSQFDRAVPSQFNDANETMCDDDTGFRCAAPAEDLERLLHGTE
;
A
#
# COMPACT_ATOMS: atom_id res chain seq x y z
N MET A 1 0.63 3.80 20.56
CA MET A 1 1.62 3.97 19.48
C MET A 1 2.19 5.37 19.56
N ALA A 2 3.50 5.57 19.31
CA ALA A 2 4.09 6.92 19.31
C ALA A 2 3.75 7.56 17.94
N ASN A 3 2.94 8.59 17.93
CA ASN A 3 2.61 9.37 16.74
C ASN A 3 3.04 10.82 16.95
N VAL A 4 3.66 11.44 15.95
CA VAL A 4 4.12 12.86 16.00
C VAL A 4 3.05 13.70 15.31
N GLN A 5 2.47 14.68 16.02
CA GLN A 5 1.42 15.55 15.43
C GLN A 5 1.95 16.40 14.27
N VAL A 6 3.12 16.98 14.48
CA VAL A 6 3.81 17.79 13.48
C VAL A 6 5.30 17.54 13.63
N TRP A 7 5.93 17.05 12.57
CA TRP A 7 7.37 16.92 12.54
C TRP A 7 8.02 18.30 12.39
N THR A 8 8.89 18.63 13.30
CA THR A 8 9.82 19.74 13.16
C THR A 8 11.25 19.22 13.05
N GLY A 9 12.22 20.10 12.83
CA GLY A 9 13.61 19.69 12.78
C GLY A 9 14.12 19.09 14.09
N ALA A 10 13.47 19.41 15.23
CA ALA A 10 13.78 18.85 16.54
C ALA A 10 13.39 17.37 16.62
N GLU A 11 12.16 17.01 16.23
CA GLU A 11 11.69 15.62 16.19
C GLU A 11 12.45 14.80 15.15
N ILE A 12 12.80 15.39 14.00
CA ILE A 12 13.62 14.75 12.97
C ILE A 12 14.99 14.35 13.53
N LYS A 13 15.66 15.26 14.22
CA LYS A 13 16.92 14.99 14.91
C LYS A 13 16.77 13.92 15.99
N ALA A 14 15.67 13.97 16.74
CA ALA A 14 15.36 12.97 17.76
C ALA A 14 15.18 11.57 17.16
N LEU A 15 14.45 11.45 16.04
CA LEU A 15 14.26 10.18 15.33
C LEU A 15 15.60 9.63 14.82
N ARG A 16 16.38 10.44 14.11
CA ARG A 16 17.69 10.01 13.63
C ARG A 16 18.62 9.55 14.78
N THR A 17 18.63 10.29 15.87
CA THR A 17 19.42 9.94 17.07
C THR A 17 18.94 8.65 17.70
N ALA A 18 17.62 8.45 17.80
CA ALA A 18 17.01 7.22 18.31
C ALA A 18 17.36 6.00 17.44
N MET A 19 17.41 6.18 16.14
CA MET A 19 17.83 5.15 15.17
C MET A 19 19.35 4.95 15.13
N ARG A 20 20.13 5.80 15.78
CA ARG A 20 21.61 5.78 15.79
C ARG A 20 22.24 5.90 14.41
N LEU A 21 21.62 6.66 13.51
CA LEU A 21 22.10 6.87 12.15
C LEU A 21 22.84 8.20 12.01
N SER A 22 23.86 8.22 11.15
CA SER A 22 24.46 9.47 10.65
C SER A 22 23.46 10.23 9.78
N ILE A 23 23.71 11.51 9.49
CA ILE A 23 22.88 12.30 8.55
C ILE A 23 22.79 11.61 7.20
N ARG A 24 23.90 11.06 6.71
CA ARG A 24 23.97 10.37 5.42
C ARG A 24 23.11 9.10 5.40
N GLU A 25 23.25 8.25 6.42
CA GLU A 25 22.49 7.01 6.53
C GLU A 25 20.99 7.29 6.71
N PHE A 26 20.64 8.28 7.52
CA PHE A 26 19.25 8.67 7.73
C PHE A 26 18.63 9.30 6.47
N ALA A 27 19.38 10.12 5.74
CA ALA A 27 18.95 10.65 4.46
C ALA A 27 18.70 9.53 3.43
N ALA A 28 19.60 8.55 3.35
CA ALA A 28 19.43 7.36 2.50
C ALA A 28 18.22 6.53 2.95
N HIS A 29 18.04 6.32 4.25
CA HIS A 29 16.90 5.59 4.82
C HIS A 29 15.55 6.23 4.47
N LEU A 30 15.46 7.57 4.50
CA LEU A 30 14.26 8.32 4.16
C LEU A 30 14.10 8.59 2.65
N GLY A 31 15.12 8.31 1.83
CA GLY A 31 15.11 8.64 0.41
C GLY A 31 15.12 10.15 0.12
N VAL A 32 15.79 10.94 0.98
CA VAL A 32 15.95 12.39 0.83
C VAL A 32 17.43 12.78 0.77
N SER A 33 17.74 14.04 0.44
CA SER A 33 19.13 14.49 0.40
C SER A 33 19.69 14.80 1.79
N GLU A 34 20.99 14.56 2.02
CA GLU A 34 21.69 14.93 3.26
C GLU A 34 21.55 16.43 3.58
N ARG A 35 21.58 17.27 2.53
CA ARG A 35 21.34 18.71 2.65
C ARG A 35 19.97 19.03 3.23
N MET A 36 18.96 18.25 2.89
CA MET A 36 17.59 18.42 3.40
C MET A 36 17.52 18.09 4.88
N ILE A 37 18.09 16.97 5.32
CA ILE A 37 18.16 16.60 6.73
C ILE A 37 18.93 17.66 7.52
N SER A 38 20.12 18.05 7.06
CA SER A 38 20.95 19.08 7.71
C SER A 38 20.18 20.41 7.84
N LYS A 39 19.44 20.82 6.81
CA LYS A 39 18.61 22.04 6.85
C LYS A 39 17.49 21.94 7.87
N TRP A 40 16.80 20.79 7.95
CA TRP A 40 15.73 20.59 8.92
C TRP A 40 16.26 20.62 10.34
N GLU A 41 17.30 19.85 10.63
CA GLU A 41 17.88 19.79 11.98
C GLU A 41 18.46 21.14 12.45
N ALA A 42 19.09 21.89 11.53
CA ALA A 42 19.64 23.21 11.85
C ALA A 42 18.57 24.25 12.22
N LYS A 43 17.36 24.10 11.69
CA LYS A 43 16.22 25.00 11.97
C LYS A 43 15.42 24.60 13.22
N GLY A 44 15.65 23.41 13.75
CA GLY A 44 14.97 22.94 14.96
C GLY A 44 13.43 23.07 14.85
N SER A 45 12.80 23.68 15.83
CA SER A 45 11.35 23.88 15.88
C SER A 45 10.81 24.88 14.86
N ASP A 46 11.68 25.64 14.18
CA ASP A 46 11.28 26.72 13.26
C ASP A 46 11.00 26.20 11.83
N ILE A 47 11.02 24.91 11.61
CA ILE A 47 10.71 24.31 10.32
C ILE A 47 9.72 23.16 10.47
N THR A 48 8.71 23.18 9.62
CA THR A 48 7.80 22.06 9.40
C THR A 48 8.06 21.56 7.98
N PRO A 49 8.48 20.29 7.78
CA PRO A 49 8.62 19.70 6.47
C PRO A 49 7.29 19.67 5.72
N LEU A 50 7.36 19.61 4.39
CA LEU A 50 6.16 19.41 3.55
C LEU A 50 5.43 18.12 3.95
N PRO A 51 4.11 18.02 3.77
CA PRO A 51 3.31 16.86 4.15
C PRO A 51 3.87 15.52 3.67
N VAL A 52 4.37 15.46 2.43
CA VAL A 52 5.01 14.24 1.89
C VAL A 52 6.22 13.79 2.70
N ASN A 53 7.00 14.72 3.24
CA ASN A 53 8.17 14.39 4.06
C ASN A 53 7.75 14.02 5.49
N GLN A 54 6.68 14.59 6.01
CA GLN A 54 6.13 14.18 7.31
C GLN A 54 5.63 12.73 7.23
N ALA A 55 4.94 12.33 6.16
CA ALA A 55 4.49 10.97 5.95
C ALA A 55 5.65 9.96 5.86
N ILE A 56 6.80 10.34 5.29
CA ILE A 56 8.02 9.51 5.28
C ILE A 56 8.55 9.33 6.72
N LEU A 57 8.58 10.38 7.52
CA LEU A 57 9.04 10.34 8.92
C LEU A 57 8.10 9.51 9.79
N ASP A 58 6.78 9.63 9.61
CA ASP A 58 5.78 8.80 10.27
C ASP A 58 5.99 7.32 9.97
N THR A 59 6.23 6.99 8.70
CA THR A 59 6.53 5.63 8.27
C THR A 59 7.80 5.12 8.91
N ALA A 60 8.89 5.90 8.89
CA ALA A 60 10.16 5.52 9.50
C ALA A 60 10.03 5.25 11.01
N LEU A 61 9.30 6.11 11.74
CA LEU A 61 9.05 5.89 13.18
C LEU A 61 8.18 4.63 13.39
N ARG A 62 7.14 4.42 12.61
CA ARG A 62 6.24 3.27 12.72
C ARG A 62 6.98 1.96 12.48
N MET A 63 7.89 1.91 11.51
CA MET A 63 8.69 0.74 11.16
C MET A 63 9.88 0.51 12.09
N SER A 64 10.23 1.46 12.94
CA SER A 64 11.33 1.31 13.89
C SER A 64 11.03 0.23 14.94
N ASP A 65 12.08 -0.44 15.43
CA ASP A 65 12.01 -1.40 16.53
C ASP A 65 11.52 -0.77 17.85
N PRO A 66 11.03 -1.58 18.81
CA PRO A 66 10.53 -1.09 20.09
C PRO A 66 11.53 -0.24 20.89
N ASP A 67 12.82 -0.59 20.83
CA ASP A 67 13.87 0.14 21.54
C ASP A 67 14.13 1.51 20.93
N THR A 68 14.09 1.60 19.60
CA THR A 68 14.17 2.89 18.87
C THR A 68 12.98 3.77 19.22
N LYS A 69 11.75 3.23 19.24
CA LYS A 69 10.55 3.96 19.65
C LYS A 69 10.63 4.46 21.10
N ALA A 70 11.14 3.63 22.00
CA ALA A 70 11.34 4.00 23.40
C ALA A 70 12.40 5.15 23.55
N ARG A 71 13.52 5.05 22.82
CA ARG A 71 14.53 6.12 22.79
C ARG A 71 13.98 7.42 22.22
N PHE A 72 13.21 7.35 21.10
CA PHE A 72 12.57 8.51 20.51
C PHE A 72 11.62 9.20 21.48
N LYS A 73 10.74 8.43 22.15
CA LYS A 73 9.83 8.95 23.19
C LYS A 73 10.60 9.63 24.33
N GLY A 74 11.72 9.07 24.75
CA GLY A 74 12.59 9.68 25.77
C GLY A 74 13.22 11.00 25.32
N LEU A 75 13.56 11.14 24.03
CA LEU A 75 14.16 12.36 23.47
C LEU A 75 13.14 13.48 23.21
N THR A 76 11.87 13.15 23.00
CA THR A 76 10.79 14.10 22.70
C THR A 76 9.92 14.46 23.91
N GLY A 77 10.30 14.05 25.11
CA GLY A 77 9.62 14.43 26.35
C GLY A 77 8.27 13.76 26.60
N GLY A 78 7.93 12.70 25.89
CA GLY A 78 6.72 11.87 26.16
C GLY A 78 5.40 12.53 25.79
N ALA A 79 5.36 13.54 24.95
CA ALA A 79 4.13 14.15 24.45
C ALA A 79 3.25 13.09 23.77
N GLU A 80 2.06 12.87 24.30
CA GLU A 80 1.03 12.10 23.62
C GLU A 80 0.53 12.93 22.44
N ILE A 81 0.60 12.33 21.26
CA ILE A 81 0.24 13.01 20.03
C ILE A 81 -0.88 12.23 19.39
N SER A 82 -2.09 12.83 19.42
CA SER A 82 -3.28 12.29 18.77
C SER A 82 -3.48 12.94 17.39
N GLY A 83 -3.93 12.15 16.43
CA GLY A 83 -4.56 12.63 15.19
C GLY A 83 -3.62 12.62 13.98
N ALA A 84 -3.66 11.53 13.22
CA ALA A 84 -3.32 11.61 11.81
C ALA A 84 -4.46 12.34 11.10
N GLU A 85 -4.25 13.57 10.69
CA GLU A 85 -5.05 14.14 9.61
C GLU A 85 -4.70 13.35 8.35
N THR A 86 -5.64 12.59 7.85
CA THR A 86 -5.59 11.95 6.54
C THR A 86 -5.43 13.05 5.51
N ILE A 87 -4.32 13.06 4.79
CA ILE A 87 -4.18 13.91 3.60
C ILE A 87 -5.20 13.37 2.61
N GLU A 88 -6.32 14.10 2.44
CA GLU A 88 -7.31 13.79 1.41
C GLU A 88 -6.62 13.88 0.04
N PRO A 89 -6.70 12.84 -0.80
CA PRO A 89 -6.15 12.91 -2.15
C PRO A 89 -6.92 13.97 -2.93
N ILE A 90 -6.20 14.89 -3.54
CA ILE A 90 -6.78 15.99 -4.33
C ILE A 90 -7.54 15.39 -5.52
N GLY A 91 -8.86 15.43 -5.49
CA GLY A 91 -9.74 15.12 -6.62
C GLY A 91 -10.24 13.69 -6.76
N SER A 92 -10.03 12.80 -5.78
CA SER A 92 -10.56 11.44 -5.83
C SER A 92 -11.83 11.29 -4.99
N SER A 93 -12.92 10.82 -5.59
CA SER A 93 -14.14 10.44 -4.90
C SER A 93 -13.92 9.10 -4.19
N GLN A 94 -13.77 9.11 -2.87
CA GLN A 94 -13.70 7.89 -2.07
C GLN A 94 -15.11 7.49 -1.63
N VAL A 95 -15.37 6.18 -1.67
CA VAL A 95 -16.64 5.59 -1.22
C VAL A 95 -16.35 4.38 -0.34
N ARG A 96 -17.31 4.01 0.50
CA ARG A 96 -17.30 2.72 1.17
C ARG A 96 -18.16 1.73 0.40
N HIS A 97 -17.61 0.56 0.11
CA HIS A 97 -18.36 -0.48 -0.59
C HIS A 97 -19.56 -0.95 0.26
N PRO A 98 -20.79 -1.00 -0.28
CA PRO A 98 -22.00 -1.25 0.52
C PRO A 98 -22.01 -2.59 1.25
N MET A 99 -21.44 -3.63 0.65
CA MET A 99 -21.44 -4.97 1.24
C MET A 99 -20.29 -5.20 2.23
N THR A 100 -19.10 -4.71 1.92
CA THR A 100 -17.89 -5.04 2.70
C THR A 100 -17.43 -3.90 3.61
N GLY A 101 -17.93 -2.68 3.40
CA GLY A 101 -17.47 -1.48 4.10
C GLY A 101 -16.04 -1.05 3.70
N SER A 102 -15.36 -1.78 2.81
CA SER A 102 -14.00 -1.45 2.39
C SER A 102 -13.96 -0.10 1.65
N PRO A 103 -12.95 0.74 1.91
CA PRO A 103 -12.80 2.00 1.21
C PRO A 103 -12.29 1.75 -0.21
N MET A 104 -12.95 2.36 -1.18
CA MET A 104 -12.59 2.32 -2.59
C MET A 104 -12.44 3.74 -3.15
N VAL A 105 -11.62 3.91 -4.17
CA VAL A 105 -11.45 5.17 -4.86
C VAL A 105 -11.80 5.05 -6.34
N LYS A 106 -12.46 6.08 -6.88
CA LYS A 106 -12.77 6.19 -8.30
C LYS A 106 -11.52 6.53 -9.10
N VAL A 107 -11.28 5.78 -10.15
CA VAL A 107 -10.29 6.07 -11.19
C VAL A 107 -11.05 6.41 -12.47
N ASP A 108 -11.05 7.68 -12.86
CA ASP A 108 -11.83 8.14 -14.00
C ASP A 108 -11.36 7.55 -15.33
N GLY A 109 -12.33 7.33 -16.24
CA GLY A 109 -12.07 6.85 -17.60
C GLY A 109 -11.17 7.81 -18.37
N SER A 110 -10.01 7.33 -18.79
CA SER A 110 -9.03 8.15 -19.54
C SER A 110 -7.94 7.29 -20.16
N ILE A 111 -7.17 7.89 -21.05
CA ILE A 111 -5.92 7.33 -21.54
C ILE A 111 -4.86 7.44 -20.44
N TYR A 112 -4.07 6.39 -20.27
CA TYR A 112 -2.86 6.40 -19.45
C TYR A 112 -1.68 5.83 -20.23
N GLN A 113 -0.47 6.02 -19.72
CA GLN A 113 0.77 5.51 -20.32
C GLN A 113 1.08 4.12 -19.76
N ALA A 114 0.77 3.08 -20.54
CA ALA A 114 0.83 1.68 -20.14
C ALA A 114 2.21 1.05 -20.38
N GLY A 115 2.58 0.14 -19.49
CA GLY A 115 3.79 -0.68 -19.60
C GLY A 115 5.09 0.10 -19.51
N PRO A 116 6.23 -0.59 -19.66
CA PRO A 116 7.55 0.04 -19.58
C PRO A 116 7.84 1.01 -20.73
N SER A 117 7.14 0.85 -21.87
CA SER A 117 7.27 1.73 -23.06
C SER A 117 6.30 2.91 -23.04
N ASN A 118 5.50 3.09 -22.01
CA ASN A 118 4.51 4.17 -21.90
C ASN A 118 3.59 4.26 -23.13
N THR A 119 3.01 3.13 -23.55
CA THR A 119 2.08 3.06 -24.67
C THR A 119 0.72 3.63 -24.26
N PRO A 120 0.13 4.60 -25.01
CA PRO A 120 -1.18 5.14 -24.68
C PRO A 120 -2.27 4.07 -24.74
N LEU A 121 -3.03 3.90 -23.64
CA LEU A 121 -4.10 2.92 -23.54
C LEU A 121 -5.32 3.51 -22.82
N TRP A 122 -6.51 3.33 -23.38
CA TRP A 122 -7.76 3.75 -22.77
C TRP A 122 -8.25 2.70 -21.75
N VAL A 123 -8.63 3.18 -20.56
CA VAL A 123 -9.30 2.36 -19.53
C VAL A 123 -10.56 3.10 -19.07
N PRO A 124 -11.75 2.45 -19.07
CA PRO A 124 -13.00 3.06 -18.59
C PRO A 124 -12.92 3.39 -17.10
N SER A 125 -13.89 4.14 -16.58
CA SER A 125 -13.99 4.45 -15.14
C SER A 125 -14.26 3.19 -14.32
N TYR A 126 -13.60 3.07 -13.18
CA TYR A 126 -13.77 1.98 -12.22
C TYR A 126 -13.46 2.45 -10.81
N TYR A 127 -13.85 1.68 -9.83
CA TYR A 127 -13.41 1.82 -8.45
C TYR A 127 -12.39 0.71 -8.14
N ILE A 128 -11.43 1.03 -7.27
CA ILE A 128 -10.44 0.07 -6.79
C ILE A 128 -10.31 0.19 -5.28
N ASP A 129 -10.12 -0.92 -4.57
CA ASP A 129 -9.87 -0.91 -3.14
C ASP A 129 -8.60 -0.10 -2.83
N ILE A 130 -8.70 0.80 -1.85
CA ILE A 130 -7.57 1.63 -1.41
C ILE A 130 -6.48 0.76 -0.78
N TYR A 131 -6.88 -0.29 -0.08
CA TYR A 131 -5.99 -1.24 0.60
C TYR A 131 -6.07 -2.63 -0.04
N LEU A 132 -5.07 -3.44 0.21
CA LEU A 132 -5.12 -4.89 0.00
C LEU A 132 -6.21 -5.50 0.88
N VAL A 133 -6.80 -6.62 0.45
CA VAL A 133 -7.72 -7.40 1.29
C VAL A 133 -6.94 -7.93 2.49
N SER A 134 -7.36 -7.56 3.69
CA SER A 134 -6.71 -7.98 4.94
C SER A 134 -7.17 -9.37 5.39
N ASN A 135 -6.44 -9.97 6.34
CA ASN A 135 -6.88 -11.19 6.99
C ASN A 135 -8.25 -11.02 7.66
N ALA A 136 -8.51 -9.87 8.28
CA ALA A 136 -9.80 -9.57 8.90
C ALA A 136 -10.95 -9.49 7.87
N ASP A 137 -10.70 -8.90 6.70
CA ASP A 137 -11.69 -8.85 5.62
C ASP A 137 -11.96 -10.26 5.06
N TYR A 138 -10.89 -11.02 4.82
CA TYR A 138 -11.01 -12.37 4.28
C TYR A 138 -11.73 -13.34 5.25
N ALA A 139 -11.55 -13.15 6.55
CA ALA A 139 -12.27 -13.94 7.56
C ALA A 139 -13.78 -13.75 7.52
N GLN A 140 -14.27 -12.57 7.16
CA GLN A 140 -15.70 -12.34 6.97
C GLN A 140 -16.25 -13.20 5.81
N PHE A 141 -15.51 -13.31 4.71
CA PHE A 141 -15.85 -14.16 3.58
C PHE A 141 -15.87 -15.64 3.98
N VAL A 142 -14.82 -16.11 4.67
CA VAL A 142 -14.76 -17.50 5.17
C VAL A 142 -15.95 -17.81 6.08
N ALA A 143 -16.26 -16.92 7.02
CA ALA A 143 -17.38 -17.09 7.93
C ALA A 143 -18.75 -17.08 7.23
N ALA A 144 -18.92 -16.24 6.20
CA ALA A 144 -20.18 -16.09 5.49
C ALA A 144 -20.45 -17.23 4.51
N THR A 145 -19.41 -17.85 3.95
CA THR A 145 -19.55 -18.81 2.82
C THR A 145 -19.14 -20.23 3.17
N GLY A 146 -18.39 -20.43 4.28
CA GLY A 146 -17.76 -21.72 4.58
C GLY A 146 -16.58 -22.04 3.64
N HIS A 147 -16.04 -21.03 2.93
CA HIS A 147 -14.84 -21.20 2.12
C HIS A 147 -13.67 -21.69 2.96
N GLU A 148 -12.78 -22.49 2.39
CA GLU A 148 -11.62 -23.03 3.09
C GLU A 148 -10.67 -21.88 3.49
N PRO A 149 -10.29 -21.76 4.78
CA PRO A 149 -9.38 -20.71 5.22
C PRO A 149 -7.96 -20.94 4.69
N PRO A 150 -7.14 -19.89 4.56
CA PRO A 150 -5.73 -20.04 4.22
C PRO A 150 -5.00 -21.05 5.11
N GLN A 151 -4.17 -21.89 4.53
CA GLN A 151 -3.53 -23.03 5.19
C GLN A 151 -2.66 -22.65 6.41
N HIS A 152 -2.18 -21.40 6.48
CA HIS A 152 -1.35 -20.92 7.60
C HIS A 152 -2.20 -20.42 8.79
N TRP A 153 -3.53 -20.37 8.66
CA TRP A 153 -4.41 -20.02 9.77
C TRP A 153 -4.58 -21.19 10.72
N GLU A 154 -4.26 -21.00 12.00
CA GLU A 154 -4.40 -22.03 13.02
C GLU A 154 -5.88 -22.24 13.41
N ASN A 155 -6.38 -23.46 13.26
CA ASN A 155 -7.78 -23.80 13.51
C ASN A 155 -8.79 -22.90 12.76
N GLY A 156 -8.43 -22.48 11.55
CA GLY A 156 -9.27 -21.61 10.72
C GLY A 156 -9.29 -20.14 11.15
N THR A 157 -8.37 -19.72 12.02
CA THR A 157 -8.25 -18.34 12.50
C THR A 157 -6.82 -17.82 12.33
N PHE A 158 -6.68 -16.55 11.98
CA PHE A 158 -5.38 -15.89 11.86
C PHE A 158 -4.92 -15.33 13.22
N PRO A 159 -3.59 -15.16 13.44
CA PRO A 159 -3.06 -14.45 14.59
C PRO A 159 -3.57 -13.00 14.64
N LYS A 160 -3.99 -12.53 15.83
CA LYS A 160 -4.62 -11.21 16.00
C LYS A 160 -3.76 -10.05 15.50
N GLU A 161 -2.45 -10.18 15.63
CA GLU A 161 -1.45 -9.21 15.14
C GLU A 161 -1.44 -9.08 13.61
N LEU A 162 -1.90 -10.12 12.90
CA LEU A 162 -1.99 -10.13 11.44
C LEU A 162 -3.36 -9.66 10.90
N ALA A 163 -4.28 -9.23 11.76
CA ALA A 163 -5.63 -8.83 11.35
C ALA A 163 -5.63 -7.83 10.19
N ASN A 164 -4.80 -6.80 10.26
CA ASN A 164 -4.68 -5.75 9.27
C ASN A 164 -3.51 -5.95 8.26
N HIS A 165 -2.89 -7.13 8.26
CA HIS A 165 -1.95 -7.52 7.21
C HIS A 165 -2.71 -8.07 6.00
N PRO A 166 -2.15 -7.96 4.78
CA PRO A 166 -2.78 -8.56 3.61
C PRO A 166 -2.95 -10.06 3.81
N VAL A 167 -4.06 -10.61 3.35
CA VAL A 167 -4.23 -12.05 3.29
C VAL A 167 -3.27 -12.62 2.25
N VAL A 168 -2.57 -13.67 2.62
CA VAL A 168 -1.64 -14.44 1.78
C VAL A 168 -1.99 -15.92 1.84
N TRP A 169 -1.28 -16.77 1.12
CA TRP A 169 -1.61 -18.19 0.99
C TRP A 169 -3.01 -18.39 0.39
N VAL A 170 -3.35 -17.60 -0.61
CA VAL A 170 -4.59 -17.66 -1.38
C VAL A 170 -4.27 -17.87 -2.85
N THR A 171 -4.96 -18.79 -3.50
CA THR A 171 -4.88 -19.00 -4.94
C THR A 171 -5.64 -17.90 -5.69
N TRP A 172 -5.43 -17.79 -7.01
CA TRP A 172 -6.25 -16.90 -7.83
C TRP A 172 -7.74 -17.22 -7.71
N LYS A 173 -8.10 -18.51 -7.62
CA LYS A 173 -9.50 -18.94 -7.48
C LYS A 173 -10.11 -18.49 -6.15
N ASP A 174 -9.34 -18.51 -5.06
CA ASP A 174 -9.78 -18.02 -3.75
C ASP A 174 -10.00 -16.51 -3.78
N ALA A 175 -9.06 -15.76 -4.39
CA ALA A 175 -9.17 -14.31 -4.58
C ALA A 175 -10.39 -13.94 -5.45
N ALA A 176 -10.62 -14.68 -6.55
CA ALA A 176 -11.79 -14.48 -7.42
C ALA A 176 -13.10 -14.84 -6.70
N ALA A 177 -13.11 -15.88 -5.88
CA ALA A 177 -14.28 -16.26 -5.07
C ALA A 177 -14.62 -15.18 -4.03
N TYR A 178 -13.61 -14.64 -3.33
CA TYR A 178 -13.80 -13.48 -2.45
C TYR A 178 -14.36 -12.27 -3.20
N ALA A 179 -13.74 -11.89 -4.32
CA ALA A 179 -14.19 -10.75 -5.11
C ALA A 179 -15.66 -10.92 -5.55
N LYS A 180 -16.04 -12.09 -6.02
CA LYS A 180 -17.42 -12.40 -6.39
C LYS A 180 -18.39 -12.34 -5.21
N TRP A 181 -18.02 -12.89 -4.05
CA TRP A 181 -18.82 -12.80 -2.83
C TRP A 181 -19.01 -11.33 -2.42
N ALA A 182 -17.96 -10.53 -2.51
CA ALA A 182 -18.00 -9.10 -2.20
C ALA A 182 -18.77 -8.25 -3.23
N GLY A 183 -19.32 -8.84 -4.31
CA GLY A 183 -19.93 -8.07 -5.40
C GLY A 183 -18.93 -7.24 -6.21
N LYS A 184 -17.69 -7.67 -6.24
CA LYS A 184 -16.55 -7.04 -6.92
C LYS A 184 -15.91 -7.97 -7.95
N THR A 185 -14.82 -7.52 -8.54
CA THR A 185 -13.94 -8.29 -9.42
C THR A 185 -12.49 -8.15 -8.98
N LEU A 186 -11.60 -9.02 -9.44
CA LEU A 186 -10.18 -8.70 -9.43
C LEU A 186 -9.90 -7.61 -10.49
N PRO A 187 -8.95 -6.71 -10.27
CA PRO A 187 -8.59 -5.71 -11.28
C PRO A 187 -7.91 -6.37 -12.48
N THR A 188 -8.13 -5.85 -13.67
CA THR A 188 -7.29 -6.17 -14.82
C THR A 188 -5.90 -5.54 -14.65
N ALA A 189 -4.90 -6.04 -15.38
CA ALA A 189 -3.55 -5.48 -15.37
C ALA A 189 -3.54 -3.98 -15.70
N GLN A 190 -4.38 -3.56 -16.64
CA GLN A 190 -4.50 -2.16 -17.05
C GLN A 190 -5.15 -1.29 -15.98
N GLN A 191 -6.19 -1.77 -15.32
CA GLN A 191 -6.82 -1.06 -14.19
C GLN A 191 -5.81 -0.91 -13.04
N TRP A 192 -5.18 -2.01 -12.65
CA TRP A 192 -4.20 -2.01 -11.58
C TRP A 192 -3.03 -1.03 -11.87
N GLU A 193 -2.44 -1.12 -13.07
CA GLU A 193 -1.32 -0.27 -13.45
C GLU A 193 -1.69 1.21 -13.52
N LYS A 194 -2.87 1.55 -14.09
CA LYS A 194 -3.37 2.92 -14.11
C LYS A 194 -3.57 3.47 -12.70
N ALA A 195 -4.14 2.67 -11.80
CA ALA A 195 -4.31 3.06 -10.39
C ALA A 195 -2.97 3.31 -9.69
N ALA A 196 -1.92 2.55 -10.04
CA ALA A 196 -0.59 2.69 -9.48
C ALA A 196 0.16 3.93 -10.01
N ARG A 197 0.16 4.14 -11.32
CA ARG A 197 1.06 5.09 -12.02
C ARG A 197 0.40 6.41 -12.40
N GLY A 198 -0.93 6.51 -12.25
CA GLY A 198 -1.69 7.62 -12.79
C GLY A 198 -1.71 7.65 -14.32
N THR A 199 -2.16 8.77 -14.87
CA THR A 199 -2.29 8.92 -16.33
C THR A 199 -0.96 9.22 -17.03
N ARG A 200 0.04 9.74 -16.29
CA ARG A 200 1.34 10.17 -16.86
C ARG A 200 2.38 9.05 -16.92
N GLY A 201 2.07 7.85 -16.40
CA GLY A 201 2.98 6.73 -16.44
C GLY A 201 4.22 6.89 -15.53
N ALA A 202 4.03 7.46 -14.33
CA ALA A 202 5.10 7.57 -13.35
C ALA A 202 5.78 6.22 -13.10
N THR A 203 7.07 6.22 -12.79
CA THR A 203 7.84 5.00 -12.58
C THR A 203 7.34 4.24 -11.35
N TYR A 204 7.06 4.95 -10.27
CA TYR A 204 6.54 4.42 -8.99
C TYR A 204 5.20 5.11 -8.66
N PRO A 205 4.41 4.57 -7.72
CA PRO A 205 3.16 5.21 -7.30
C PRO A 205 3.33 6.67 -6.85
N TRP A 206 4.43 6.99 -6.19
CA TRP A 206 4.77 8.32 -5.66
C TRP A 206 5.53 9.22 -6.65
N GLY A 207 5.73 8.82 -7.88
CA GLY A 207 6.48 9.57 -8.91
C GLY A 207 7.73 8.83 -9.41
N ASP A 208 8.73 9.57 -9.91
CA ASP A 208 9.87 8.95 -10.61
C ASP A 208 11.11 8.74 -9.72
N GLN A 209 11.08 9.24 -8.48
CA GLN A 209 12.22 9.09 -7.57
C GLN A 209 12.28 7.68 -6.96
N PRO A 210 13.37 6.92 -7.17
CA PRO A 210 13.55 5.61 -6.56
C PRO A 210 13.75 5.76 -5.04
N THR A 211 12.75 5.38 -4.27
CA THR A 211 12.73 5.55 -2.81
C THR A 211 12.20 4.27 -2.13
N PRO A 212 13.05 3.25 -1.90
CA PRO A 212 12.63 2.00 -1.26
C PRO A 212 11.92 2.18 0.09
N ALA A 213 12.28 3.22 0.86
CA ALA A 213 11.66 3.53 2.15
C ALA A 213 10.14 3.81 2.08
N LYS A 214 9.57 3.95 0.88
CA LYS A 214 8.14 4.20 0.67
C LYS A 214 7.30 2.94 0.43
N CYS A 215 7.89 1.77 0.49
CA CYS A 215 7.22 0.49 0.24
C CYS A 215 7.89 -0.65 1.01
N ASN A 216 7.22 -1.79 1.10
CA ASN A 216 7.77 -2.99 1.74
C ASN A 216 8.41 -3.90 0.69
N VAL A 217 9.72 -3.82 0.54
CA VAL A 217 10.54 -4.64 -0.37
C VAL A 217 11.73 -5.22 0.37
N ARG A 218 12.44 -6.15 -0.25
CA ARG A 218 13.55 -6.89 0.38
C ARG A 218 14.62 -5.97 0.98
N GLU A 219 14.93 -4.85 0.33
CA GLU A 219 15.93 -3.89 0.76
C GLU A 219 15.60 -3.22 2.12
N ASN A 220 14.34 -3.22 2.51
CA ASN A 220 13.91 -2.67 3.81
C ASN A 220 14.18 -3.63 4.98
N GLY A 221 14.42 -4.92 4.70
CA GLY A 221 14.78 -5.91 5.71
C GLY A 221 13.66 -6.25 6.71
N VAL A 222 12.38 -5.95 6.38
CA VAL A 222 11.24 -6.28 7.24
C VAL A 222 11.06 -7.79 7.33
N GLY A 223 11.23 -8.52 6.21
CA GLY A 223 11.19 -9.97 6.16
C GLY A 223 9.81 -10.61 6.33
N ALA A 224 8.74 -9.80 6.22
CA ALA A 224 7.35 -10.22 6.33
C ALA A 224 6.42 -9.17 5.70
N THR A 225 5.12 -9.48 5.57
CA THR A 225 4.12 -8.48 5.22
C THR A 225 4.03 -7.37 6.28
N THR A 226 3.53 -6.20 5.90
CA THR A 226 3.19 -5.10 6.81
C THR A 226 1.69 -4.83 6.78
N VAL A 227 1.16 -4.09 7.77
CA VAL A 227 -0.23 -3.65 7.78
C VAL A 227 -0.52 -2.82 6.52
N VAL A 228 -1.71 -3.01 5.94
CA VAL A 228 -2.10 -2.48 4.62
C VAL A 228 -2.14 -0.95 4.50
N ASP A 229 -2.05 -0.22 5.59
CA ASP A 229 -1.99 1.24 5.66
C ASP A 229 -0.61 1.78 6.09
N CYS A 230 0.43 0.93 6.06
CA CYS A 230 1.74 1.25 6.62
C CYS A 230 2.45 2.38 5.86
N TYR A 231 2.46 2.33 4.54
CA TYR A 231 3.29 3.20 3.69
C TYR A 231 2.52 4.37 3.11
N GLN A 232 2.12 5.29 3.97
CA GLN A 232 1.31 6.47 3.58
C GLN A 232 1.99 7.36 2.53
N SER A 233 3.31 7.51 2.59
CA SER A 233 4.09 8.26 1.60
C SER A 233 4.33 7.52 0.28
N GLY A 234 3.98 6.23 0.23
CA GLY A 234 4.09 5.36 -0.93
C GLY A 234 2.81 5.23 -1.75
N THR A 235 1.75 5.99 -1.39
CA THR A 235 0.46 5.95 -2.08
C THR A 235 0.54 6.45 -3.52
N SER A 236 -0.35 5.92 -4.35
CA SER A 236 -0.50 6.33 -5.74
C SER A 236 -1.14 7.72 -5.88
N PRO A 237 -1.21 8.31 -7.08
CA PRO A 237 -1.92 9.58 -7.32
C PRO A 237 -3.41 9.55 -6.94
N TYR A 238 -3.99 8.36 -6.79
CA TYR A 238 -5.36 8.16 -6.35
C TYR A 238 -5.48 7.82 -4.86
N GLY A 239 -4.37 7.82 -4.11
CA GLY A 239 -4.35 7.46 -2.69
C GLY A 239 -4.41 5.95 -2.43
N VAL A 240 -4.09 5.10 -3.40
CA VAL A 240 -4.07 3.64 -3.24
C VAL A 240 -2.73 3.22 -2.63
N TYR A 241 -2.78 2.39 -1.60
CA TYR A 241 -1.61 1.91 -0.85
C TYR A 241 -1.01 0.65 -1.47
N ASP A 242 0.26 0.39 -1.16
CA ASP A 242 0.97 -0.86 -1.48
C ASP A 242 0.99 -1.24 -2.98
N MET A 243 0.87 -0.26 -3.88
CA MET A 243 0.99 -0.50 -5.32
C MET A 243 2.46 -0.72 -5.77
N CYS A 244 3.36 -0.88 -4.79
CA CYS A 244 4.77 -1.24 -4.96
C CYS A 244 5.21 -1.95 -3.67
N GLY A 245 5.49 -3.25 -3.72
CA GLY A 245 5.88 -4.07 -2.56
C GLY A 245 4.71 -4.60 -1.74
N ASN A 246 5.00 -5.07 -0.57
CA ASN A 246 4.18 -5.79 0.40
C ASN A 246 3.81 -7.20 -0.06
N VAL A 247 2.90 -7.36 -1.02
CA VAL A 247 2.58 -8.65 -1.64
C VAL A 247 2.39 -8.49 -3.16
N TRP A 248 2.74 -9.52 -3.92
CA TRP A 248 2.27 -9.67 -5.29
C TRP A 248 0.74 -9.72 -5.30
N GLU A 249 0.11 -9.09 -6.30
CA GLU A 249 -1.34 -9.03 -6.38
C GLU A 249 -1.89 -9.83 -7.56
N TRP A 250 -2.79 -10.77 -7.28
CA TRP A 250 -3.54 -11.49 -8.29
C TRP A 250 -4.43 -10.56 -9.13
N LEU A 251 -4.35 -10.70 -10.45
CA LEU A 251 -5.14 -9.93 -11.41
C LEU A 251 -6.05 -10.83 -12.24
N ASP A 252 -7.12 -10.26 -12.79
CA ASP A 252 -8.04 -10.98 -13.69
C ASP A 252 -7.48 -11.13 -15.12
N THR A 253 -6.27 -10.69 -15.37
CA THR A 253 -5.60 -10.81 -16.67
C THR A 253 -4.91 -12.16 -16.80
N GLN A 254 -5.29 -12.91 -17.83
CA GLN A 254 -4.64 -14.17 -18.17
C GLN A 254 -3.42 -13.91 -19.04
N SER A 255 -2.24 -14.37 -18.61
CA SER A 255 -1.01 -14.30 -19.40
C SER A 255 -0.93 -15.41 -20.44
N THR A 256 -1.23 -16.62 -20.02
CA THR A 256 -1.35 -17.84 -20.85
C THR A 256 -2.42 -18.75 -20.23
N PRO A 257 -2.94 -19.76 -20.93
CA PRO A 257 -3.94 -20.67 -20.38
C PRO A 257 -3.52 -21.26 -19.02
N GLY A 258 -4.35 -21.06 -18.00
CA GLY A 258 -4.12 -21.53 -16.63
C GLY A 258 -3.11 -20.68 -15.82
N ARG A 259 -2.66 -19.55 -16.34
CA ARG A 259 -1.77 -18.61 -15.63
C ARG A 259 -2.36 -17.22 -15.60
N ARG A 260 -2.17 -16.51 -14.48
CA ARG A 260 -2.66 -15.15 -14.25
C ARG A 260 -1.49 -14.20 -13.97
N GLU A 261 -1.66 -12.95 -14.41
CA GLU A 261 -0.69 -11.91 -14.11
C GLU A 261 -0.68 -11.53 -12.63
N LEU A 262 0.49 -11.16 -12.17
CA LEU A 262 0.79 -10.61 -10.84
C LEU A 262 1.53 -9.29 -11.01
N LYS A 263 1.18 -8.28 -10.22
CA LYS A 263 1.86 -6.97 -10.23
C LYS A 263 2.23 -6.52 -8.82
N GLY A 264 3.06 -5.50 -8.74
CA GLY A 264 3.42 -4.78 -7.52
C GLY A 264 4.70 -5.25 -6.84
N GLY A 265 5.12 -6.49 -7.02
CA GLY A 265 6.20 -7.05 -6.21
C GLY A 265 5.76 -7.32 -4.77
N ALA A 266 6.65 -7.86 -3.96
CA ALA A 266 6.37 -8.24 -2.58
C ALA A 266 7.53 -7.88 -1.65
N TRP A 267 7.36 -8.12 -0.34
CA TRP A 267 8.43 -8.00 0.67
C TRP A 267 9.66 -8.88 0.37
N THR A 268 9.48 -9.94 -0.43
CA THR A 268 10.55 -10.82 -0.92
C THR A 268 11.27 -10.28 -2.14
N SER A 269 10.66 -9.34 -2.87
CA SER A 269 11.14 -8.82 -4.16
C SER A 269 12.22 -7.76 -3.98
N GLN A 270 13.17 -7.71 -4.92
CA GLN A 270 14.04 -6.54 -5.08
C GLN A 270 13.22 -5.34 -5.53
N PHE A 271 13.64 -4.14 -5.12
CA PHE A 271 12.92 -2.91 -5.41
C PHE A 271 12.70 -2.64 -6.90
N ASP A 272 13.67 -2.98 -7.74
CA ASP A 272 13.58 -2.86 -9.19
C ASP A 272 12.56 -3.82 -9.83
N ARG A 273 12.19 -4.91 -9.13
CA ARG A 273 11.16 -5.87 -9.54
C ARG A 273 9.75 -5.45 -9.13
N ALA A 274 9.62 -4.51 -8.19
CA ALA A 274 8.35 -4.00 -7.68
C ALA A 274 7.80 -2.80 -8.47
N VAL A 275 8.42 -2.45 -9.60
CA VAL A 275 7.98 -1.35 -10.48
C VAL A 275 6.62 -1.68 -11.11
N PRO A 276 5.58 -0.83 -10.95
CA PRO A 276 4.22 -1.13 -11.40
C PRO A 276 4.03 -1.42 -12.89
N SER A 277 4.92 -0.94 -13.75
CA SER A 277 4.89 -1.23 -15.20
C SER A 277 5.35 -2.64 -15.55
N GLN A 278 5.96 -3.37 -14.62
CA GLN A 278 6.35 -4.76 -14.77
C GLN A 278 5.26 -5.70 -14.27
N PHE A 279 5.35 -6.96 -14.64
CA PHE A 279 4.48 -8.01 -14.14
C PHE A 279 5.26 -9.31 -13.95
N ASN A 280 4.72 -10.19 -13.16
CA ASN A 280 5.03 -11.61 -13.08
C ASN A 280 3.78 -12.40 -13.47
N ASP A 281 3.86 -13.71 -13.60
CA ASP A 281 2.70 -14.56 -13.77
C ASP A 281 2.87 -15.89 -13.03
N ALA A 282 1.76 -16.47 -12.62
CA ALA A 282 1.77 -17.76 -11.93
C ALA A 282 0.56 -18.61 -12.33
N ASN A 283 0.67 -19.91 -12.08
CA ASN A 283 -0.46 -20.83 -12.22
C ASN A 283 -1.60 -20.42 -11.27
N GLU A 284 -2.85 -20.50 -11.72
CA GLU A 284 -4.04 -20.16 -10.93
C GLU A 284 -4.15 -20.91 -9.59
N THR A 285 -3.42 -22.01 -9.42
CA THR A 285 -3.36 -22.82 -8.19
C THR A 285 -2.16 -22.51 -7.31
N MET A 286 -1.28 -21.59 -7.73
CA MET A 286 -0.15 -21.16 -6.91
C MET A 286 -0.68 -20.48 -5.64
N CYS A 287 -0.03 -20.76 -4.51
CA CYS A 287 -0.39 -20.28 -3.19
C CYS A 287 0.92 -20.06 -2.41
N ASP A 288 1.20 -18.83 -2.03
CA ASP A 288 2.48 -18.43 -1.46
C ASP A 288 2.33 -17.38 -0.36
N ASP A 289 3.37 -17.19 0.47
CA ASP A 289 3.38 -16.29 1.63
C ASP A 289 3.59 -14.81 1.27
N ASP A 290 3.85 -14.53 0.00
CA ASP A 290 4.08 -13.18 -0.51
C ASP A 290 3.08 -12.75 -1.60
N THR A 291 1.99 -13.50 -1.77
CA THR A 291 0.98 -13.23 -2.80
C THR A 291 -0.42 -13.10 -2.19
N GLY A 292 -1.04 -11.94 -2.43
CA GLY A 292 -2.40 -11.59 -1.99
C GLY A 292 -3.19 -10.92 -3.13
N PHE A 293 -4.11 -10.02 -2.81
CA PHE A 293 -4.94 -9.33 -3.82
C PHE A 293 -5.66 -8.11 -3.26
N ARG A 294 -6.20 -7.30 -4.15
CA ARG A 294 -7.25 -6.30 -3.91
C ARG A 294 -8.35 -6.46 -4.94
N CYS A 295 -9.50 -5.79 -4.71
CA CYS A 295 -10.61 -5.83 -5.64
C CYS A 295 -10.81 -4.51 -6.37
N ALA A 296 -11.52 -4.60 -7.50
CA ALA A 296 -12.04 -3.47 -8.27
C ALA A 296 -13.54 -3.68 -8.53
N ALA A 297 -14.21 -2.61 -8.96
CA ALA A 297 -15.59 -2.69 -9.42
C ALA A 297 -15.79 -1.74 -10.61
N PRO A 298 -16.56 -2.12 -11.66
CA PRO A 298 -16.97 -1.18 -12.69
C PRO A 298 -17.70 0.02 -12.06
N ALA A 299 -17.44 1.24 -12.54
CA ALA A 299 -18.01 2.43 -11.93
C ALA A 299 -19.55 2.41 -11.95
N GLU A 300 -20.13 2.00 -13.09
CA GLU A 300 -21.58 1.92 -13.27
C GLU A 300 -22.26 0.97 -12.28
N ASP A 301 -21.63 -0.18 -12.00
CA ASP A 301 -22.18 -1.19 -11.10
C ASP A 301 -22.16 -0.70 -9.65
N LEU A 302 -21.04 -0.13 -9.20
CA LEU A 302 -20.92 0.38 -7.84
C LEU A 302 -21.79 1.62 -7.62
N GLU A 303 -21.83 2.54 -8.57
CA GLU A 303 -22.70 3.74 -8.50
C GLU A 303 -24.17 3.36 -8.43
N ARG A 304 -24.60 2.33 -9.18
CA ARG A 304 -25.97 1.79 -9.08
C ARG A 304 -26.27 1.27 -7.67
N LEU A 305 -25.32 0.53 -7.07
CA LEU A 305 -25.46 0.03 -5.69
C LEU A 305 -25.50 1.15 -4.64
N LEU A 306 -24.71 2.22 -4.84
CA LEU A 306 -24.64 3.35 -3.90
C LEU A 306 -25.88 4.24 -3.95
N HIS A 307 -26.50 4.40 -5.13
CA HIS A 307 -27.62 5.33 -5.33
C HIS A 307 -29.00 4.65 -5.36
N GLY A 308 -29.04 3.31 -5.28
CA GLY A 308 -30.29 2.56 -5.17
C GLY A 308 -31.21 2.72 -6.38
N THR A 309 -30.68 3.01 -7.56
CA THR A 309 -31.45 3.05 -8.80
C THR A 309 -31.61 1.64 -9.35
N GLU A 310 -32.85 1.14 -9.33
CA GLU A 310 -33.30 -0.10 -9.94
C GLU A 310 -32.98 -0.20 -11.45
#